data_35664ce362e83dbe5840ba7d372f4c65
#
_entry.id   35664ce362e83dbe5840ba7d372f4c65
#
_cell.length_a   1.000
_cell.length_b   1.000
_cell.length_c   1.000
_cell.angle_alpha   90.00
_cell.angle_beta   90.00
_cell.angle_gamma   90.00
#
_symmetry.space_group_name_H-M   'P 1'
#
loop_
_entity.id
_entity.type
_entity.pdbx_description
1 polymer ?
#
loop_
_entity_poly.entity_id
_entity_poly.type
_entity_poly.pdbx_seq_one_letter_code
_entity_poly.pdbx_strand_id
1 'polypeptide(L)'
;IAQINPKMPRTHGDGLIDVNQINYAVEVNDEIPELPIIDLSEQELAIGKNCAALIENGATLQMGIGAIPNAVLVALQNHQNLGVHTEMFSDGLINLLETGVVNGKLKKVHPNKVVASFTVGTRKLYDYIDDNPEIVLLDVAYVNDPSVIRRNPKVTAINSAIEVDLTGQVCADSIGTRLYSGVGGQMDFIRGASVSEGGKPIIALPSITGKGESKIVSFLKEGAGVVTTRAHAHYIVTEYGAAHLYGKTLRQRAKALIEIAHPEHRERLEMEAFERFKTLN
;
A
#
# COMPACT_ATOMS: atom_id res chain seq x y z
N ILE A 1 -12.70 -26.87 12.53
CA ILE A 1 -13.74 -26.24 13.39
C ILE A 1 -14.21 -24.99 12.68
N ALA A 2 -15.52 -24.83 12.48
CA ALA A 2 -16.12 -23.64 11.89
C ALA A 2 -16.98 -22.92 12.94
N GLN A 3 -16.86 -21.59 12.98
CA GLN A 3 -17.78 -20.71 13.70
C GLN A 3 -18.84 -20.22 12.70
N ILE A 4 -20.08 -20.62 12.91
CA ILE A 4 -21.20 -20.25 12.04
C ILE A 4 -21.82 -18.97 12.61
N ASN A 5 -21.64 -17.86 11.90
CA ASN A 5 -22.15 -16.55 12.33
C ASN A 5 -23.02 -15.95 11.22
N PRO A 6 -24.34 -15.75 11.41
CA PRO A 6 -25.21 -15.17 10.40
C PRO A 6 -24.93 -13.71 10.07
N LYS A 7 -24.11 -13.03 10.88
CA LYS A 7 -23.66 -11.65 10.61
C LYS A 7 -22.43 -11.57 9.73
N MET A 8 -21.78 -12.71 9.46
CA MET A 8 -20.64 -12.78 8.55
C MET A 8 -21.11 -12.64 7.12
N PRO A 9 -20.55 -11.70 6.30
CA PRO A 9 -20.96 -11.56 4.90
C PRO A 9 -20.63 -12.83 4.12
N ARG A 10 -21.49 -13.18 3.18
CA ARG A 10 -21.24 -14.22 2.21
C ARG A 10 -20.28 -13.68 1.14
N THR A 11 -19.06 -14.20 1.11
CA THR A 11 -18.04 -13.77 0.16
C THR A 11 -17.87 -14.78 -0.99
N HIS A 12 -17.38 -14.30 -2.13
CA HIS A 12 -17.06 -15.12 -3.29
C HIS A 12 -15.56 -15.36 -3.38
N GLY A 13 -15.15 -16.50 -3.93
CA GLY A 13 -13.75 -16.89 -4.12
C GLY A 13 -13.39 -18.17 -3.35
N ASP A 14 -12.16 -18.24 -2.85
CA ASP A 14 -11.61 -19.48 -2.26
C ASP A 14 -12.15 -19.79 -0.84
N GLY A 15 -12.93 -18.86 -0.26
CA GLY A 15 -13.63 -19.10 1.01
C GLY A 15 -14.84 -20.04 0.92
N LEU A 16 -15.25 -20.46 -0.29
CA LEU A 16 -16.31 -21.45 -0.48
C LEU A 16 -15.75 -22.85 -0.29
N ILE A 17 -16.18 -23.53 0.76
CA ILE A 17 -15.74 -24.91 1.08
C ILE A 17 -16.94 -25.87 1.15
N ASP A 18 -16.67 -27.15 0.91
CA ASP A 18 -17.68 -28.19 1.09
C ASP A 18 -17.96 -28.40 2.58
N VAL A 19 -19.24 -28.52 2.95
CA VAL A 19 -19.67 -28.71 4.33
C VAL A 19 -19.05 -29.98 4.97
N ASN A 20 -18.75 -31.00 4.18
CA ASN A 20 -18.08 -32.22 4.64
C ASN A 20 -16.63 -32.01 5.09
N GLN A 21 -16.03 -30.87 4.81
CA GLN A 21 -14.71 -30.49 5.33
C GLN A 21 -14.76 -29.93 6.75
N ILE A 22 -15.98 -29.68 7.29
CA ILE A 22 -16.19 -29.15 8.63
C ILE A 22 -16.41 -30.32 9.59
N ASN A 23 -15.45 -30.56 10.50
CA ASN A 23 -15.59 -31.61 11.52
C ASN A 23 -16.43 -31.17 12.72
N TYR A 24 -16.36 -29.88 13.09
CA TYR A 24 -17.07 -29.30 14.22
C TYR A 24 -17.60 -27.92 13.84
N ALA A 25 -18.84 -27.63 14.17
CA ALA A 25 -19.48 -26.34 13.97
C ALA A 25 -19.97 -25.76 15.31
N VAL A 26 -19.75 -24.47 15.52
CA VAL A 26 -20.27 -23.73 16.69
C VAL A 26 -21.09 -22.56 16.16
N GLU A 27 -22.36 -22.52 16.52
CA GLU A 27 -23.25 -21.43 16.15
C GLU A 27 -23.04 -20.25 17.12
N VAL A 28 -22.87 -19.05 16.56
CA VAL A 28 -22.75 -17.79 17.28
C VAL A 28 -23.59 -16.70 16.59
N ASN A 29 -23.81 -15.59 17.27
CA ASN A 29 -24.51 -14.43 16.73
C ASN A 29 -23.78 -13.13 17.19
N ASP A 30 -22.47 -13.12 17.01
CA ASP A 30 -21.60 -12.04 17.46
C ASP A 30 -21.45 -10.97 16.38
N GLU A 31 -21.35 -9.70 16.81
CA GLU A 31 -21.00 -8.62 15.88
C GLU A 31 -19.58 -8.82 15.33
N ILE A 32 -19.42 -8.53 14.06
CA ILE A 32 -18.09 -8.53 13.41
C ILE A 32 -17.35 -7.26 13.87
N PRO A 33 -16.07 -7.37 14.29
CA PRO A 33 -15.28 -6.20 14.65
C PRO A 33 -15.21 -5.18 13.50
N GLU A 34 -15.41 -3.90 13.83
CA GLU A 34 -15.32 -2.80 12.89
C GLU A 34 -14.10 -1.92 13.17
N LEU A 35 -13.51 -1.35 12.13
CA LEU A 35 -12.51 -0.30 12.25
C LEU A 35 -13.19 1.07 12.13
N PRO A 36 -12.86 2.03 13.03
CA PRO A 36 -13.40 3.37 12.93
C PRO A 36 -12.86 4.10 11.68
N ILE A 37 -13.69 4.95 11.10
CA ILE A 37 -13.25 5.90 10.07
C ILE A 37 -12.40 6.97 10.78
N ILE A 38 -11.21 7.24 10.23
CA ILE A 38 -10.26 8.23 10.77
C ILE A 38 -10.29 9.45 9.86
N ASP A 39 -10.39 10.64 10.44
CA ASP A 39 -10.24 11.89 9.72
C ASP A 39 -8.81 12.04 9.19
N LEU A 40 -8.70 12.53 7.97
CA LEU A 40 -7.41 12.72 7.29
C LEU A 40 -6.85 14.11 7.59
N SER A 41 -5.60 14.15 8.00
CA SER A 41 -4.85 15.40 8.17
C SER A 41 -4.48 16.05 6.83
N GLU A 42 -4.18 17.35 6.83
CA GLU A 42 -3.69 18.06 5.63
C GLU A 42 -2.41 17.42 5.07
N GLN A 43 -1.53 16.95 5.93
CA GLN A 43 -0.30 16.25 5.53
C GLN A 43 -0.62 14.95 4.77
N GLU A 44 -1.54 14.15 5.27
CA GLU A 44 -1.96 12.89 4.62
C GLU A 44 -2.67 13.15 3.29
N LEU A 45 -3.52 14.18 3.23
CA LEU A 45 -4.16 14.59 1.98
C LEU A 45 -3.15 15.06 0.93
N ALA A 46 -2.10 15.79 1.35
CA ALA A 46 -1.01 16.19 0.44
C ALA A 46 -0.23 14.98 -0.09
N ILE A 47 0.10 14.00 0.77
CA ILE A 47 0.72 12.73 0.36
C ILE A 47 -0.19 11.99 -0.62
N GLY A 48 -1.48 11.88 -0.30
CA GLY A 48 -2.48 11.24 -1.17
C GLY A 48 -2.54 11.85 -2.55
N LYS A 49 -2.55 13.18 -2.63
CA LYS A 49 -2.52 13.95 -3.89
C LYS A 49 -1.23 13.68 -4.69
N ASN A 50 -0.07 13.67 -4.03
CA ASN A 50 1.22 13.39 -4.68
C ASN A 50 1.30 11.96 -5.21
N CYS A 51 0.75 10.97 -4.48
CA CYS A 51 0.62 9.60 -4.96
C CYS A 51 -0.33 9.50 -6.16
N ALA A 52 -1.52 10.13 -6.07
CA ALA A 52 -2.52 10.11 -7.14
C ALA A 52 -1.99 10.69 -8.45
N ALA A 53 -1.12 11.72 -8.40
CA ALA A 53 -0.47 12.29 -9.57
C ALA A 53 0.45 11.30 -10.31
N LEU A 54 0.91 10.24 -9.66
CA LEU A 54 1.68 9.16 -10.28
C LEU A 54 0.82 8.07 -10.90
N ILE A 55 -0.46 7.97 -10.51
CA ILE A 55 -1.37 6.91 -10.93
C ILE A 55 -1.96 7.27 -12.30
N GLU A 56 -1.88 6.34 -13.23
CA GLU A 56 -2.43 6.51 -14.58
C GLU A 56 -3.83 5.89 -14.67
N ASN A 57 -4.66 6.42 -15.58
CA ASN A 57 -5.91 5.74 -15.94
C ASN A 57 -5.62 4.30 -16.41
N GLY A 58 -6.46 3.38 -15.99
CA GLY A 58 -6.31 1.97 -16.27
C GLY A 58 -5.29 1.23 -15.39
N ALA A 59 -4.69 1.88 -14.40
CA ALA A 59 -3.79 1.24 -13.45
C ALA A 59 -4.51 0.18 -12.61
N THR A 60 -3.78 -0.87 -12.23
CA THR A 60 -4.23 -1.85 -11.24
C THR A 60 -3.60 -1.51 -9.89
N LEU A 61 -4.44 -1.22 -8.92
CA LEU A 61 -4.02 -0.73 -7.60
C LEU A 61 -3.82 -1.86 -6.60
N GLN A 62 -2.77 -1.76 -5.82
CA GLN A 62 -2.63 -2.38 -4.51
C GLN A 62 -2.49 -1.27 -3.48
N MET A 63 -3.25 -1.39 -2.42
CA MET A 63 -3.24 -0.44 -1.31
C MET A 63 -3.41 -1.17 0.01
N GLY A 64 -2.78 -0.66 1.05
CA GLY A 64 -3.02 -1.09 2.42
C GLY A 64 -4.23 -0.39 3.04
N ILE A 65 -4.28 -0.43 4.35
CA ILE A 65 -5.23 0.34 5.19
C ILE A 65 -4.49 1.48 5.87
N GLY A 66 -5.26 2.42 6.40
CA GLY A 66 -4.79 3.56 7.17
C GLY A 66 -4.95 4.88 6.42
N ALA A 67 -4.46 5.95 7.04
CA ALA A 67 -4.72 7.30 6.58
C ALA A 67 -4.16 7.59 5.17
N ILE A 68 -2.91 7.19 4.89
CA ILE A 68 -2.29 7.45 3.58
C ILE A 68 -3.02 6.73 2.44
N PRO A 69 -3.29 5.39 2.48
CA PRO A 69 -4.11 4.74 1.47
C PRO A 69 -5.49 5.37 1.28
N ASN A 70 -6.16 5.74 2.37
CA ASN A 70 -7.46 6.43 2.29
C ASN A 70 -7.34 7.81 1.62
N ALA A 71 -6.30 8.59 1.94
CA ALA A 71 -6.03 9.88 1.29
C ALA A 71 -5.77 9.74 -0.22
N VAL A 72 -5.08 8.67 -0.64
CA VAL A 72 -4.91 8.36 -2.07
C VAL A 72 -6.26 8.09 -2.72
N LEU A 73 -7.11 7.22 -2.13
CA LEU A 73 -8.44 6.89 -2.67
C LEU A 73 -9.31 8.14 -2.86
N VAL A 74 -9.29 9.06 -1.88
CA VAL A 74 -10.01 10.35 -1.98
C VAL A 74 -9.52 11.16 -3.17
N ALA A 75 -8.22 11.12 -3.48
CA ALA A 75 -7.63 11.88 -4.59
C ALA A 75 -7.85 11.24 -5.98
N LEU A 76 -8.38 10.00 -6.07
CA LEU A 76 -8.56 9.27 -7.33
C LEU A 76 -9.92 9.47 -8.02
N GLN A 77 -10.81 10.30 -7.49
CA GLN A 77 -12.19 10.45 -7.98
C GLN A 77 -12.31 10.83 -9.46
N ASN A 78 -11.29 11.46 -10.05
CA ASN A 78 -11.25 11.86 -11.45
C ASN A 78 -10.52 10.87 -12.38
N HIS A 79 -10.04 9.75 -11.84
CA HIS A 79 -9.40 8.69 -12.62
C HIS A 79 -10.44 7.83 -13.33
N GLN A 80 -10.00 7.01 -14.28
CA GLN A 80 -10.86 6.18 -15.09
C GLN A 80 -10.30 4.76 -15.24
N ASN A 81 -11.22 3.78 -15.24
CA ASN A 81 -10.91 2.38 -15.52
C ASN A 81 -9.83 1.76 -14.62
N LEU A 82 -9.78 2.18 -13.37
CA LEU A 82 -8.87 1.57 -12.40
C LEU A 82 -9.30 0.13 -12.11
N GLY A 83 -8.33 -0.72 -11.82
CA GLY A 83 -8.53 -2.07 -11.30
C GLY A 83 -7.98 -2.20 -9.89
N VAL A 84 -8.36 -3.27 -9.19
CA VAL A 84 -7.82 -3.60 -7.86
C VAL A 84 -7.36 -5.06 -7.82
N HIS A 85 -6.13 -5.25 -7.37
CA HIS A 85 -5.52 -6.54 -7.02
C HIS A 85 -4.63 -6.26 -5.81
N THR A 86 -5.10 -6.61 -4.62
CA THR A 86 -4.51 -6.18 -3.35
C THR A 86 -4.64 -7.30 -2.32
N GLU A 87 -3.77 -7.35 -1.31
CA GLU A 87 -3.94 -8.28 -0.20
C GLU A 87 -5.21 -7.97 0.58
N MET A 88 -5.45 -6.68 0.85
CA MET A 88 -6.64 -6.24 1.57
C MET A 88 -7.16 -4.90 1.06
N PHE A 89 -8.42 -4.58 1.37
CA PHE A 89 -8.99 -3.25 1.17
C PHE A 89 -9.99 -2.89 2.29
N SER A 90 -10.32 -1.59 2.36
CA SER A 90 -11.23 -1.01 3.35
C SER A 90 -12.29 -0.12 2.69
N ASP A 91 -13.12 0.53 3.50
CA ASP A 91 -14.26 1.38 3.09
C ASP A 91 -13.92 2.42 2.02
N GLY A 92 -12.71 2.97 2.04
CA GLY A 92 -12.30 4.02 1.09
C GLY A 92 -12.44 3.62 -0.38
N LEU A 93 -12.44 2.31 -0.69
CA LEU A 93 -12.61 1.82 -2.06
C LEU A 93 -14.06 1.88 -2.54
N ILE A 94 -15.06 1.81 -1.64
CA ILE A 94 -16.48 1.68 -2.01
C ILE A 94 -16.91 2.82 -2.91
N ASN A 95 -16.59 4.07 -2.57
CA ASN A 95 -16.98 5.23 -3.38
C ASN A 95 -16.46 5.16 -4.83
N LEU A 96 -15.22 4.68 -5.02
CA LEU A 96 -14.63 4.54 -6.35
C LEU A 96 -15.27 3.39 -7.16
N LEU A 97 -15.79 2.37 -6.49
CA LEU A 97 -16.56 1.27 -7.10
C LEU A 97 -17.95 1.76 -7.49
N GLU A 98 -18.68 2.41 -6.58
CA GLU A 98 -20.02 2.95 -6.81
C GLU A 98 -20.05 4.00 -7.95
N THR A 99 -19.01 4.83 -8.06
CA THR A 99 -18.88 5.84 -9.12
C THR A 99 -18.31 5.29 -10.44
N GLY A 100 -17.88 4.02 -10.47
CA GLY A 100 -17.33 3.37 -11.65
C GLY A 100 -15.89 3.78 -12.03
N VAL A 101 -15.22 4.57 -11.17
CA VAL A 101 -13.79 4.89 -11.31
C VAL A 101 -12.96 3.60 -11.25
N VAL A 102 -13.29 2.72 -10.31
CA VAL A 102 -12.76 1.35 -10.23
C VAL A 102 -13.80 0.41 -10.86
N ASN A 103 -13.46 -0.22 -11.97
CA ASN A 103 -14.32 -1.18 -12.67
C ASN A 103 -13.57 -2.43 -13.17
N GLY A 104 -12.26 -2.47 -13.04
CA GLY A 104 -11.43 -3.62 -13.39
C GLY A 104 -11.41 -4.01 -14.87
N LYS A 105 -11.98 -3.18 -15.77
CA LYS A 105 -12.13 -3.52 -17.20
C LYS A 105 -10.81 -3.77 -17.91
N LEU A 106 -9.73 -3.10 -17.50
CA LEU A 106 -8.42 -3.19 -18.13
C LEU A 106 -7.48 -4.20 -17.44
N LYS A 107 -7.92 -4.87 -16.37
CA LYS A 107 -7.18 -5.95 -15.75
C LYS A 107 -7.02 -7.13 -16.72
N LYS A 108 -5.84 -7.75 -16.75
CA LYS A 108 -5.57 -8.98 -17.49
C LYS A 108 -5.82 -10.24 -16.64
N VAL A 109 -5.73 -10.10 -15.32
CA VAL A 109 -6.02 -11.16 -14.36
C VAL A 109 -7.30 -10.81 -13.61
N HIS A 110 -8.30 -11.68 -13.66
CA HIS A 110 -9.64 -11.46 -13.12
C HIS A 110 -10.24 -10.10 -13.60
N PRO A 111 -10.47 -9.91 -14.91
CA PRO A 111 -11.09 -8.69 -15.44
C PRO A 111 -12.47 -8.47 -14.82
N ASN A 112 -12.83 -7.21 -14.61
CA ASN A 112 -14.08 -6.77 -13.97
C ASN A 112 -14.27 -7.25 -12.51
N LYS A 113 -13.21 -7.71 -11.83
CA LYS A 113 -13.25 -8.13 -10.43
C LYS A 113 -12.30 -7.29 -9.59
N VAL A 114 -12.71 -6.99 -8.38
CA VAL A 114 -11.81 -6.63 -7.27
C VAL A 114 -11.27 -7.92 -6.70
N VAL A 115 -9.96 -8.06 -6.66
CA VAL A 115 -9.28 -9.22 -6.08
C VAL A 115 -8.61 -8.82 -4.79
N ALA A 116 -8.92 -9.53 -3.71
CA ALA A 116 -8.24 -9.39 -2.43
C ALA A 116 -8.16 -10.73 -1.70
N SER A 117 -7.43 -10.79 -0.57
CA SER A 117 -7.46 -11.96 0.32
C SER A 117 -8.41 -11.76 1.50
N PHE A 118 -8.53 -10.53 1.98
CA PHE A 118 -9.45 -10.19 3.07
C PHE A 118 -9.83 -8.71 3.05
N THR A 119 -10.78 -8.34 3.91
CA THR A 119 -11.24 -6.98 4.09
C THR A 119 -11.39 -6.65 5.58
N VAL A 120 -11.16 -5.39 5.95
CA VAL A 120 -11.44 -4.88 7.28
C VAL A 120 -11.95 -3.45 7.15
N GLY A 121 -13.08 -3.14 7.79
CA GLY A 121 -13.67 -1.81 7.73
C GLY A 121 -14.88 -1.67 8.62
N THR A 122 -15.83 -0.85 8.20
CA THR A 122 -17.10 -0.63 8.89
C THR A 122 -18.18 -1.61 8.43
N ARG A 123 -19.34 -1.58 9.07
CA ARG A 123 -20.51 -2.33 8.63
C ARG A 123 -20.86 -2.07 7.17
N LYS A 124 -20.68 -0.82 6.69
CA LYS A 124 -20.92 -0.47 5.28
C LYS A 124 -20.09 -1.33 4.33
N LEU A 125 -18.82 -1.60 4.66
CA LEU A 125 -17.97 -2.47 3.86
C LEU A 125 -18.48 -3.90 3.85
N TYR A 126 -18.86 -4.43 5.02
CA TYR A 126 -19.36 -5.80 5.13
C TYR A 126 -20.67 -5.99 4.39
N ASP A 127 -21.58 -5.02 4.44
CA ASP A 127 -22.83 -5.03 3.66
C ASP A 127 -22.55 -4.92 2.15
N TYR A 128 -21.53 -4.16 1.74
CA TYR A 128 -21.16 -4.01 0.34
C TYR A 128 -20.61 -5.30 -0.29
N ILE A 129 -19.83 -6.08 0.48
CA ILE A 129 -19.25 -7.33 -0.02
C ILE A 129 -20.18 -8.54 0.11
N ASP A 130 -21.29 -8.40 0.89
CA ASP A 130 -22.23 -9.50 1.10
C ASP A 130 -22.88 -9.91 -0.23
N ASP A 131 -22.71 -11.16 -0.60
CA ASP A 131 -23.16 -11.77 -1.87
C ASP A 131 -22.85 -10.95 -3.13
N ASN A 132 -21.77 -10.18 -3.12
CA ASN A 132 -21.32 -9.36 -4.25
C ASN A 132 -20.30 -10.10 -5.12
N PRO A 133 -20.70 -10.60 -6.32
CA PRO A 133 -19.81 -11.40 -7.16
C PRO A 133 -18.71 -10.57 -7.84
N GLU A 134 -18.74 -9.25 -7.78
CA GLU A 134 -17.65 -8.40 -8.30
C GLU A 134 -16.41 -8.43 -7.38
N ILE A 135 -16.60 -8.80 -6.12
CA ILE A 135 -15.54 -8.93 -5.11
C ILE A 135 -15.19 -10.39 -4.96
N VAL A 136 -13.93 -10.75 -5.18
CA VAL A 136 -13.45 -12.11 -4.97
C VAL A 136 -12.30 -12.13 -3.96
N LEU A 137 -12.47 -12.92 -2.92
CA LEU A 137 -11.45 -13.14 -1.89
C LEU A 137 -10.75 -14.47 -2.17
N LEU A 138 -9.46 -14.37 -2.49
CA LEU A 138 -8.67 -15.52 -2.93
C LEU A 138 -7.53 -15.79 -1.94
N ASP A 139 -6.97 -16.99 -2.02
CA ASP A 139 -5.83 -17.41 -1.21
C ASP A 139 -4.67 -16.40 -1.32
N VAL A 140 -4.09 -16.03 -0.18
CA VAL A 140 -3.01 -15.05 -0.10
C VAL A 140 -1.77 -15.48 -0.90
N ALA A 141 -1.49 -16.79 -0.97
CA ALA A 141 -0.37 -17.31 -1.77
C ALA A 141 -0.55 -17.01 -3.27
N TYR A 142 -1.79 -16.92 -3.75
CA TYR A 142 -2.09 -16.51 -5.11
C TYR A 142 -2.12 -14.98 -5.27
N VAL A 143 -2.78 -14.29 -4.35
CA VAL A 143 -2.96 -12.83 -4.44
C VAL A 143 -1.63 -12.10 -4.33
N ASN A 144 -0.74 -12.55 -3.43
CA ASN A 144 0.56 -11.95 -3.18
C ASN A 144 1.68 -12.50 -4.10
N ASP A 145 1.37 -13.41 -5.02
CA ASP A 145 2.39 -13.91 -5.96
C ASP A 145 2.81 -12.81 -6.95
N PRO A 146 4.09 -12.36 -6.95
CA PRO A 146 4.59 -11.38 -7.90
C PRO A 146 4.42 -11.79 -9.37
N SER A 147 4.37 -13.10 -9.66
CA SER A 147 4.14 -13.62 -11.02
C SER A 147 2.70 -13.38 -11.48
N VAL A 148 1.74 -13.42 -10.57
CA VAL A 148 0.33 -13.08 -10.82
C VAL A 148 0.15 -11.57 -10.88
N ILE A 149 0.66 -10.83 -9.89
CA ILE A 149 0.55 -9.38 -9.77
C ILE A 149 1.03 -8.69 -11.06
N ARG A 150 2.24 -9.02 -11.53
CA ARG A 150 2.87 -8.39 -12.71
C ARG A 150 2.10 -8.55 -14.01
N ARG A 151 1.18 -9.48 -14.09
CA ARG A 151 0.37 -9.73 -15.31
C ARG A 151 -0.66 -8.65 -15.56
N ASN A 152 -1.07 -7.92 -14.52
CA ASN A 152 -1.92 -6.76 -14.67
C ASN A 152 -1.09 -5.56 -15.19
N PRO A 153 -1.67 -4.67 -16.01
CA PRO A 153 -0.98 -3.51 -16.51
C PRO A 153 -0.86 -2.42 -15.44
N LYS A 154 0.20 -1.63 -15.50
CA LYS A 154 0.41 -0.43 -14.69
C LYS A 154 0.15 -0.67 -13.20
N VAL A 155 0.61 -1.82 -12.69
CA VAL A 155 0.42 -2.14 -11.27
C VAL A 155 1.04 -1.04 -10.43
N THR A 156 0.20 -0.37 -9.64
CA THR A 156 0.62 0.67 -8.73
C THR A 156 0.46 0.16 -7.31
N ALA A 157 1.57 -0.20 -6.69
CA ALA A 157 1.63 -0.68 -5.32
C ALA A 157 1.97 0.47 -4.38
N ILE A 158 1.10 0.77 -3.41
CA ILE A 158 1.26 1.86 -2.46
C ILE A 158 1.35 1.29 -1.06
N ASN A 159 2.53 1.46 -0.46
CA ASN A 159 2.84 0.95 0.86
C ASN A 159 3.46 2.06 1.73
N SER A 160 3.36 1.91 3.05
CA SER A 160 3.91 2.88 4.00
C SER A 160 5.27 2.44 4.52
N ALA A 161 5.99 3.38 5.16
CA ALA A 161 7.27 3.12 5.80
C ALA A 161 7.38 3.83 7.15
N ILE A 162 8.25 3.30 7.99
CA ILE A 162 8.69 3.94 9.24
C ILE A 162 9.78 4.95 8.92
N GLU A 163 10.81 4.55 8.14
CA GLU A 163 11.89 5.44 7.68
C GLU A 163 12.52 4.94 6.38
N VAL A 164 13.16 5.85 5.65
CA VAL A 164 13.86 5.59 4.39
C VAL A 164 15.24 6.23 4.44
N ASP A 165 16.32 5.47 4.14
CA ASP A 165 17.66 6.02 4.09
C ASP A 165 17.98 6.71 2.75
N LEU A 166 19.04 7.53 2.72
CA LEU A 166 19.46 8.28 1.52
C LEU A 166 19.86 7.40 0.33
N THR A 167 19.97 6.08 0.48
CA THR A 167 20.17 5.15 -0.64
C THR A 167 18.88 4.58 -1.18
N GLY A 168 17.76 4.78 -0.47
CA GLY A 168 16.45 4.23 -0.79
C GLY A 168 16.16 2.87 -0.15
N GLN A 169 16.88 2.48 0.91
CA GLN A 169 16.49 1.35 1.75
C GLN A 169 15.32 1.75 2.63
N VAL A 170 14.31 0.89 2.74
CA VAL A 170 13.05 1.17 3.43
C VAL A 170 12.89 0.24 4.62
N CYS A 171 12.73 0.82 5.80
CA CYS A 171 12.27 0.13 7.00
C CYS A 171 10.77 0.37 7.16
N ALA A 172 9.98 -0.70 7.34
CA ALA A 172 8.53 -0.62 7.49
C ALA A 172 7.98 -1.43 8.68
N ASP A 173 8.78 -2.29 9.29
CA ASP A 173 8.38 -3.26 10.31
C ASP A 173 8.98 -3.03 11.69
N SER A 174 9.98 -2.14 11.80
CA SER A 174 10.74 -1.95 13.04
C SER A 174 11.15 -0.51 13.31
N ILE A 175 11.31 -0.17 14.58
CA ILE A 175 11.88 1.10 15.05
C ILE A 175 13.18 0.77 15.79
N GLY A 176 14.30 0.83 15.07
CA GLY A 176 15.55 0.29 15.57
C GLY A 176 15.43 -1.22 15.82
N THR A 177 15.80 -1.68 16.99
CA THR A 177 15.72 -3.10 17.39
C THR A 177 14.32 -3.58 17.77
N ARG A 178 13.34 -2.67 17.88
CA ARG A 178 11.97 -3.02 18.27
C ARG A 178 11.13 -3.34 17.03
N LEU A 179 10.71 -4.59 16.89
CA LEU A 179 9.73 -5.00 15.90
C LEU A 179 8.37 -4.36 16.22
N TYR A 180 7.77 -3.73 15.22
CA TYR A 180 6.48 -3.04 15.28
C TYR A 180 5.38 -3.87 14.64
N SER A 181 5.70 -4.59 13.56
CA SER A 181 4.78 -5.45 12.82
C SER A 181 5.52 -6.62 12.18
N GLY A 182 4.80 -7.50 11.50
CA GLY A 182 5.35 -8.39 10.49
C GLY A 182 5.68 -7.63 9.20
N VAL A 183 6.41 -8.28 8.29
CA VAL A 183 6.72 -7.75 6.95
C VAL A 183 5.47 -7.62 6.09
N GLY A 184 4.53 -8.57 6.19
CA GLY A 184 3.32 -8.63 5.35
C GLY A 184 3.64 -8.76 3.85
N GLY A 185 2.68 -8.41 3.01
CA GLY A 185 2.78 -8.49 1.55
C GLY A 185 3.49 -7.32 0.86
N GLN A 186 4.05 -6.36 1.60
CA GLN A 186 4.66 -5.16 1.01
C GLN A 186 5.66 -5.52 -0.09
N MET A 187 6.59 -6.44 0.20
CA MET A 187 7.65 -6.77 -0.76
C MET A 187 7.12 -7.50 -2.00
N ASP A 188 6.09 -8.32 -1.85
CA ASP A 188 5.47 -9.06 -2.96
C ASP A 188 4.85 -8.08 -3.97
N PHE A 189 4.07 -7.12 -3.50
CA PHE A 189 3.43 -6.11 -4.34
C PHE A 189 4.42 -5.11 -4.91
N ILE A 190 5.39 -4.64 -4.13
CA ILE A 190 6.46 -3.78 -4.62
C ILE A 190 7.26 -4.49 -5.73
N ARG A 191 7.58 -5.79 -5.54
CA ARG A 191 8.25 -6.60 -6.57
C ARG A 191 7.37 -6.78 -7.79
N GLY A 192 6.11 -7.18 -7.61
CA GLY A 192 5.14 -7.34 -8.69
C GLY A 192 4.98 -6.07 -9.54
N ALA A 193 4.81 -4.92 -8.86
CA ALA A 193 4.71 -3.62 -9.52
C ALA A 193 6.00 -3.24 -10.25
N SER A 194 7.19 -3.53 -9.68
CA SER A 194 8.48 -3.17 -10.31
C SER A 194 8.74 -3.87 -11.64
N VAL A 195 8.08 -5.00 -11.90
CA VAL A 195 8.22 -5.81 -13.13
C VAL A 195 6.95 -5.86 -13.96
N SER A 196 5.89 -5.17 -13.57
CA SER A 196 4.70 -4.94 -14.38
C SER A 196 4.98 -3.89 -15.46
N GLU A 197 4.39 -4.05 -16.63
CA GLU A 197 4.46 -3.07 -17.71
C GLU A 197 3.84 -1.73 -17.27
N GLY A 198 4.63 -0.66 -17.22
CA GLY A 198 4.22 0.64 -16.71
C GLY A 198 3.98 0.68 -15.20
N GLY A 199 4.44 -0.31 -14.46
CA GLY A 199 4.21 -0.44 -13.03
C GLY A 199 4.95 0.59 -12.18
N LYS A 200 4.38 0.96 -11.03
CA LYS A 200 4.91 1.98 -10.13
C LYS A 200 4.89 1.50 -8.68
N PRO A 201 6.02 0.97 -8.19
CA PRO A 201 6.20 0.70 -6.77
C PRO A 201 6.38 2.02 -6.01
N ILE A 202 5.46 2.33 -5.10
CA ILE A 202 5.42 3.56 -4.32
C ILE A 202 5.52 3.23 -2.83
N ILE A 203 6.44 3.92 -2.16
CA ILE A 203 6.49 3.98 -0.70
C ILE A 203 6.12 5.40 -0.29
N ALA A 204 5.07 5.54 0.50
CA ALA A 204 4.53 6.82 0.93
C ALA A 204 4.60 6.96 2.45
N LEU A 205 5.12 8.09 2.93
CA LEU A 205 5.27 8.34 4.37
C LEU A 205 5.25 9.85 4.66
N PRO A 206 4.81 10.28 5.86
CA PRO A 206 5.06 11.63 6.32
C PRO A 206 6.57 11.90 6.37
N SER A 207 7.00 13.12 6.06
CA SER A 207 8.43 13.46 6.09
C SER A 207 9.03 13.48 7.49
N ILE A 208 8.19 13.71 8.50
CA ILE A 208 8.56 13.74 9.93
C ILE A 208 7.60 12.88 10.76
N THR A 209 8.08 12.52 11.95
CA THR A 209 7.25 11.91 13.01
C THR A 209 6.43 12.99 13.74
N GLY A 210 5.43 12.58 14.54
CA GLY A 210 4.70 13.51 15.42
C GLY A 210 5.57 14.25 16.46
N LYS A 211 6.84 13.84 16.63
CA LYS A 211 7.84 14.51 17.47
C LYS A 211 8.77 15.44 16.67
N GLY A 212 8.54 15.61 15.37
CA GLY A 212 9.38 16.42 14.49
C GLY A 212 10.67 15.75 13.99
N GLU A 213 10.89 14.46 14.23
CA GLU A 213 12.06 13.74 13.74
C GLU A 213 11.89 13.39 12.25
N SER A 214 12.94 13.56 11.45
CA SER A 214 12.92 13.19 10.03
C SER A 214 12.73 11.68 9.85
N LYS A 215 11.87 11.30 8.92
CA LYS A 215 11.68 9.91 8.47
C LYS A 215 12.50 9.59 7.20
N ILE A 216 13.08 10.61 6.57
CA ILE A 216 14.17 10.47 5.60
C ILE A 216 15.47 10.67 6.37
N VAL A 217 16.32 9.63 6.39
CA VAL A 217 17.48 9.55 7.27
C VAL A 217 18.75 9.20 6.48
N SER A 218 19.91 9.60 7.00
CA SER A 218 21.19 9.23 6.38
C SER A 218 21.43 7.73 6.41
N PHE A 219 21.17 7.10 7.54
CA PHE A 219 21.20 5.65 7.76
C PHE A 219 19.94 5.23 8.50
N LEU A 220 19.40 4.05 8.20
CA LEU A 220 18.35 3.46 9.02
C LEU A 220 18.86 3.32 10.47
N LYS A 221 17.97 3.40 11.44
CA LYS A 221 18.31 3.18 12.84
C LYS A 221 19.01 1.82 13.02
N GLU A 222 19.96 1.76 13.93
CA GLU A 222 20.67 0.53 14.25
C GLU A 222 19.66 -0.57 14.65
N GLY A 223 19.80 -1.75 14.04
CA GLY A 223 18.89 -2.88 14.22
C GLY A 223 17.59 -2.83 13.43
N ALA A 224 17.33 -1.76 12.66
CA ALA A 224 16.15 -1.67 11.81
C ALA A 224 16.22 -2.65 10.63
N GLY A 225 15.12 -3.34 10.36
CA GLY A 225 14.98 -4.23 9.21
C GLY A 225 14.85 -3.46 7.88
N VAL A 226 15.38 -4.04 6.80
CA VAL A 226 15.17 -3.54 5.44
C VAL A 226 14.06 -4.36 4.79
N VAL A 227 12.81 -3.89 4.88
CA VAL A 227 11.66 -4.57 4.28
C VAL A 227 11.67 -4.42 2.76
N THR A 228 11.92 -3.22 2.24
CA THR A 228 12.10 -3.00 0.81
C THR A 228 13.50 -2.53 0.51
N THR A 229 14.21 -3.30 -0.32
CA THR A 229 15.59 -2.96 -0.69
C THR A 229 15.62 -1.77 -1.66
N ARG A 230 16.77 -1.09 -1.72
CA ARG A 230 17.01 -0.01 -2.68
C ARG A 230 16.85 -0.41 -4.15
N ALA A 231 16.89 -1.71 -4.45
CA ALA A 231 16.68 -2.22 -5.81
C ALA A 231 15.20 -2.18 -6.23
N HIS A 232 14.28 -2.22 -5.27
CA HIS A 232 12.84 -2.31 -5.51
C HIS A 232 12.09 -1.01 -5.20
N ALA A 233 12.66 -0.10 -4.40
CA ALA A 233 12.07 1.20 -4.12
C ALA A 233 12.25 2.13 -5.35
N HIS A 234 11.16 2.34 -6.12
CA HIS A 234 11.20 3.20 -7.31
C HIS A 234 10.75 4.62 -6.99
N TYR A 235 9.66 4.78 -6.23
CA TYR A 235 9.13 6.07 -5.83
C TYR A 235 9.02 6.14 -4.31
N ILE A 236 9.51 7.25 -3.76
CA ILE A 236 9.27 7.64 -2.37
C ILE A 236 8.44 8.92 -2.42
N VAL A 237 7.34 8.95 -1.66
CA VAL A 237 6.41 10.08 -1.67
C VAL A 237 6.21 10.60 -0.26
N THR A 238 6.31 11.92 -0.12
CA THR A 238 5.96 12.65 1.11
C THR A 238 4.96 13.77 0.77
N GLU A 239 4.55 14.56 1.74
CA GLU A 239 3.74 15.76 1.54
C GLU A 239 4.45 16.83 0.69
N TYR A 240 5.78 16.77 0.59
CA TYR A 240 6.59 17.70 -0.21
C TYR A 240 6.81 17.27 -1.66
N GLY A 241 6.35 16.07 -2.07
CA GLY A 241 6.44 15.60 -3.44
C GLY A 241 6.84 14.14 -3.57
N ALA A 242 7.31 13.78 -4.75
CA ALA A 242 7.70 12.41 -5.12
C ALA A 242 9.14 12.35 -5.64
N ALA A 243 9.96 11.51 -5.04
CA ALA A 243 11.32 11.20 -5.48
C ALA A 243 11.31 9.91 -6.31
N HIS A 244 11.66 9.99 -7.60
CA HIS A 244 11.86 8.82 -8.45
C HIS A 244 13.31 8.34 -8.31
N LEU A 245 13.52 7.11 -7.80
CA LEU A 245 14.86 6.58 -7.48
C LEU A 245 15.38 5.57 -8.49
N TYR A 246 14.51 4.95 -9.30
CA TYR A 246 14.91 3.94 -10.26
C TYR A 246 15.83 4.51 -11.33
N GLY A 247 16.90 3.77 -11.65
CA GLY A 247 17.91 4.22 -12.63
C GLY A 247 18.88 5.30 -12.13
N LYS A 248 18.74 5.79 -10.89
CA LYS A 248 19.60 6.83 -10.31
C LYS A 248 20.78 6.25 -9.55
N THR A 249 21.92 6.95 -9.62
CA THR A 249 23.08 6.69 -8.74
C THR A 249 22.74 7.01 -7.28
N LEU A 250 23.53 6.50 -6.32
CA LEU A 250 23.30 6.76 -4.90
C LEU A 250 23.27 8.26 -4.55
N ARG A 251 24.13 9.05 -5.18
CA ARG A 251 24.15 10.52 -5.01
C ARG A 251 22.87 11.18 -5.54
N GLN A 252 22.42 10.78 -6.71
CA GLN A 252 21.18 11.30 -7.29
C GLN A 252 19.95 10.87 -6.47
N ARG A 253 19.97 9.67 -5.86
CA ARG A 253 18.94 9.23 -4.92
C ARG A 253 18.91 10.09 -3.68
N ALA A 254 20.08 10.32 -3.05
CA ALA A 254 20.20 11.17 -1.88
C ALA A 254 19.64 12.58 -2.16
N LYS A 255 20.04 13.21 -3.27
CA LYS A 255 19.53 14.52 -3.68
C LYS A 255 18.01 14.51 -3.82
N ALA A 256 17.46 13.56 -4.56
CA ALA A 256 16.00 13.46 -4.75
C ALA A 256 15.23 13.22 -3.44
N LEU A 257 15.79 12.44 -2.51
CA LEU A 257 15.17 12.20 -1.20
C LEU A 257 15.24 13.44 -0.30
N ILE A 258 16.34 14.19 -0.33
CA ILE A 258 16.47 15.44 0.42
C ILE A 258 15.46 16.49 -0.08
N GLU A 259 15.21 16.58 -1.38
CA GLU A 259 14.22 17.49 -1.97
C GLU A 259 12.80 17.27 -1.41
N ILE A 260 12.43 16.04 -1.06
CA ILE A 260 11.13 15.69 -0.48
C ILE A 260 11.15 15.53 1.05
N ALA A 261 12.28 15.74 1.70
CA ALA A 261 12.39 15.77 3.16
C ALA A 261 11.75 17.06 3.72
N HIS A 262 11.40 17.04 5.01
CA HIS A 262 10.93 18.24 5.70
C HIS A 262 11.99 19.35 5.61
N PRO A 263 11.61 20.61 5.29
CA PRO A 263 12.57 21.70 5.07
C PRO A 263 13.60 21.88 6.17
N GLU A 264 13.18 21.79 7.45
CA GLU A 264 14.07 21.94 8.61
C GLU A 264 15.19 20.89 8.70
N HIS A 265 15.06 19.77 7.99
CA HIS A 265 16.06 18.69 8.03
C HIS A 265 16.96 18.63 6.80
N ARG A 266 16.66 19.40 5.74
CA ARG A 266 17.38 19.30 4.45
C ARG A 266 18.86 19.62 4.57
N GLU A 267 19.20 20.74 5.23
CA GLU A 267 20.61 21.16 5.41
C GLU A 267 21.43 20.09 6.14
N ARG A 268 20.88 19.56 7.24
CA ARG A 268 21.53 18.45 7.97
C ARG A 268 21.72 17.22 7.09
N LEU A 269 20.68 16.84 6.35
CA LEU A 269 20.74 15.67 5.44
C LEU A 269 21.74 15.88 4.29
N GLU A 270 21.91 17.11 3.78
CA GLU A 270 22.92 17.46 2.77
C GLU A 270 24.33 17.31 3.33
N MET A 271 24.60 17.76 4.54
CA MET A 271 25.89 17.57 5.19
C MET A 271 26.20 16.09 5.40
N GLU A 272 25.25 15.33 5.95
CA GLU A 272 25.39 13.89 6.17
C GLU A 272 25.58 13.11 4.84
N ALA A 273 24.89 13.52 3.78
CA ALA A 273 25.05 12.93 2.44
C ALA A 273 26.43 13.23 1.85
N PHE A 274 26.93 14.47 2.05
CA PHE A 274 28.29 14.83 1.62
C PHE A 274 29.34 13.98 2.33
N GLU A 275 29.23 13.80 3.62
CA GLU A 275 30.14 12.92 4.38
C GLU A 275 30.09 11.47 3.90
N ARG A 276 28.87 10.96 3.65
CA ARG A 276 28.64 9.56 3.23
C ARG A 276 29.13 9.29 1.80
N PHE A 277 28.92 10.22 0.89
CA PHE A 277 29.18 10.02 -0.55
C PHE A 277 30.37 10.83 -1.09
N LYS A 278 30.97 11.69 -0.27
CA LYS A 278 32.10 12.60 -0.54
C LYS A 278 31.81 13.71 -1.56
N THR A 279 30.78 13.62 -2.38
CA THR A 279 30.26 14.72 -3.19
C THR A 279 28.77 14.49 -3.50
N LEU A 280 28.00 15.57 -3.70
CA LEU A 280 26.60 15.52 -4.17
C LEU A 280 26.41 16.06 -5.60
N ASN A 281 27.52 16.46 -6.25
CA ASN A 281 27.50 17.03 -7.60
C ASN A 281 27.15 16.01 -8.68
#